data_209da36be53716c2c67ce0de745cd857
#
_entry.id   209da36be53716c2c67ce0de745cd857
#
_cell.length_a   1.000
_cell.length_b   1.000
_cell.length_c   1.000
_cell.angle_alpha   90.00
_cell.angle_beta   90.00
_cell.angle_gamma   90.00
#
_symmetry.space_group_name_H-M   'P 1'
#
loop_
_entity.id
_entity.type
_entity.pdbx_description
1 polymer ?
#
loop_
_entity_poly.entity_id
_entity_poly.type
_entity_poly.pdbx_seq_one_letter_code
_entity_poly.pdbx_strand_id
1 'polypeptide(L)'
;MNKDYNMIKFISEIGLNHNGSCEIAKKLIKQSKEINCDFVKFQIRDINQIYHPDFLKDFSNSENANQYIFNEIKKAHISKRDYLSLFKFAKKINIKVMVTPFDLESLKLCKRNEVSAIKIGSPDFDNTQLIISALKLKKALFISTGMAKDKDIDAIKKVLKKNNIFKVPITIFHCVSSYPPNEDEINLKYINVLNKKFPDYTIGYSGHERGYLPSLISIYFGSSVIERHLTLNKNSKGPDHNSSLTKSEFGNLIINSRLITDQLNHKKISQKKFLSQFKLLPAKNSIGEQIKTVSLNSEFNKKVLSKSAIYRKNFKKGKVIEVKDL
;
A
#
# COMPACT_ATOMS: atom_id res chain seq x y z
N MET A 1 -9.17 -4.08 27.48
CA MET A 1 -9.57 -4.95 26.36
C MET A 1 -8.43 -5.90 26.09
N ASN A 2 -8.64 -7.21 26.20
CA ASN A 2 -7.67 -8.19 25.73
C ASN A 2 -7.64 -8.08 24.21
N LYS A 3 -6.51 -7.68 23.63
CA LYS A 3 -6.31 -7.76 22.19
C LYS A 3 -6.02 -9.24 21.88
N ASP A 4 -6.97 -9.92 21.26
CA ASP A 4 -6.67 -11.18 20.59
C ASP A 4 -5.78 -10.85 19.39
N TYR A 5 -4.49 -11.17 19.50
CA TYR A 5 -3.58 -11.08 18.36
C TYR A 5 -3.90 -12.24 17.41
N ASN A 6 -4.90 -12.04 16.55
CA ASN A 6 -5.20 -12.97 15.48
C ASN A 6 -3.97 -13.19 14.60
N MET A 7 -3.95 -14.29 13.89
CA MET A 7 -2.84 -14.60 12.97
C MET A 7 -2.61 -13.41 12.01
N ILE A 8 -1.41 -12.84 12.04
CA ILE A 8 -1.01 -11.72 11.18
C ILE A 8 -1.12 -12.12 9.72
N LYS A 9 -1.75 -11.28 8.90
CA LYS A 9 -1.80 -11.47 7.45
C LYS A 9 -0.66 -10.72 6.78
N PHE A 10 -0.11 -11.34 5.74
CA PHE A 10 1.03 -10.79 4.99
C PHE A 10 0.66 -10.54 3.53
N ILE A 11 0.97 -9.32 3.07
CA ILE A 11 0.81 -8.90 1.68
C ILE A 11 2.19 -8.70 1.08
N SER A 12 2.51 -9.54 0.10
CA SER A 12 3.71 -9.40 -0.71
C SER A 12 3.44 -8.43 -1.84
N GLU A 13 3.96 -7.22 -1.76
CA GLU A 13 3.85 -6.22 -2.82
C GLU A 13 4.90 -6.46 -3.89
N ILE A 14 4.47 -6.86 -5.07
CA ILE A 14 5.33 -6.95 -6.25
C ILE A 14 5.55 -5.55 -6.83
N GLY A 15 4.51 -4.71 -6.82
CA GLY A 15 4.59 -3.31 -7.25
C GLY A 15 5.21 -3.17 -8.64
N LEU A 16 6.32 -2.42 -8.74
CA LEU A 16 7.10 -2.23 -9.96
C LEU A 16 8.29 -3.19 -10.07
N ASN A 17 8.56 -4.03 -9.06
CA ASN A 17 9.77 -4.88 -8.99
C ASN A 17 9.85 -5.99 -10.05
N HIS A 18 8.79 -6.18 -10.83
CA HIS A 18 8.85 -7.06 -12.01
C HIS A 18 9.49 -6.37 -13.24
N ASN A 19 9.75 -5.06 -13.21
CA ASN A 19 10.43 -4.31 -14.28
C ASN A 19 9.87 -4.60 -15.69
N GLY A 20 8.55 -4.74 -15.85
CA GLY A 20 7.88 -5.07 -17.12
C GLY A 20 7.96 -6.54 -17.54
N SER A 21 8.58 -7.42 -16.75
CA SER A 21 8.75 -8.84 -17.09
C SER A 21 7.72 -9.73 -16.40
N CYS A 22 6.89 -10.42 -17.20
CA CYS A 22 5.98 -11.45 -16.69
C CYS A 22 6.71 -12.63 -16.04
N GLU A 23 7.90 -12.97 -16.50
CA GLU A 23 8.70 -14.05 -15.91
C GLU A 23 9.22 -13.69 -14.53
N ILE A 24 9.68 -12.44 -14.34
CA ILE A 24 10.05 -11.94 -13.01
C ILE A 24 8.82 -11.89 -12.10
N ALA A 25 7.68 -11.40 -12.60
CA ALA A 25 6.43 -11.37 -11.85
C ALA A 25 6.02 -12.78 -11.37
N LYS A 26 6.07 -13.81 -12.25
CA LYS A 26 5.79 -15.20 -11.87
C LYS A 26 6.76 -15.74 -10.82
N LYS A 27 8.06 -15.40 -10.90
CA LYS A 27 9.05 -15.78 -9.88
C LYS A 27 8.69 -15.16 -8.53
N LEU A 28 8.34 -13.87 -8.49
CA LEU A 28 7.91 -13.18 -7.27
C LEU A 28 6.62 -13.77 -6.70
N ILE A 29 5.63 -14.13 -7.54
CA ILE A 29 4.41 -14.83 -7.10
C ILE A 29 4.75 -16.18 -6.45
N LYS A 30 5.64 -16.98 -7.06
CA LYS A 30 6.09 -18.26 -6.49
C LYS A 30 6.76 -18.06 -5.13
N GLN A 31 7.71 -17.12 -5.03
CA GLN A 31 8.36 -16.82 -3.76
C GLN A 31 7.38 -16.37 -2.68
N SER A 32 6.40 -15.52 -3.03
CA SER A 32 5.33 -15.10 -2.09
C SER A 32 4.55 -16.30 -1.56
N LYS A 33 4.24 -17.28 -2.41
CA LYS A 33 3.57 -18.53 -2.00
C LYS A 33 4.46 -19.37 -1.10
N GLU A 34 5.72 -19.56 -1.46
CA GLU A 34 6.68 -20.38 -0.72
C GLU A 34 6.95 -19.87 0.70
N ILE A 35 6.90 -18.54 0.92
CA ILE A 35 7.03 -17.93 2.25
C ILE A 35 5.69 -17.78 2.98
N ASN A 36 4.59 -18.33 2.43
CA ASN A 36 3.25 -18.29 3.02
C ASN A 36 2.67 -16.88 3.20
N CYS A 37 2.86 -15.97 2.24
CA CYS A 37 2.08 -14.75 2.17
C CYS A 37 0.60 -15.06 1.86
N ASP A 38 -0.32 -14.27 2.45
CA ASP A 38 -1.76 -14.38 2.20
C ASP A 38 -2.14 -13.81 0.85
N PHE A 39 -1.47 -12.73 0.44
CA PHE A 39 -1.73 -12.02 -0.80
C PHE A 39 -0.43 -11.71 -1.54
N VAL A 40 -0.54 -11.76 -2.85
CA VAL A 40 0.39 -11.09 -3.76
C VAL A 40 -0.29 -9.87 -4.34
N LYS A 41 0.40 -8.70 -4.35
CA LYS A 41 -0.21 -7.44 -4.77
C LYS A 41 0.46 -6.87 -6.02
N PHE A 42 -0.36 -6.31 -6.91
CA PHE A 42 0.05 -5.63 -8.13
C PHE A 42 -0.44 -4.19 -8.15
N GLN A 43 0.31 -3.32 -8.78
CA GLN A 43 -0.06 -1.94 -9.09
C GLN A 43 -0.46 -1.86 -10.56
N ILE A 44 -1.67 -1.39 -10.85
CA ILE A 44 -2.18 -1.32 -12.21
C ILE A 44 -2.56 0.11 -12.54
N ARG A 45 -2.06 0.60 -13.67
CA ARG A 45 -2.30 1.94 -14.19
C ARG A 45 -2.67 1.89 -15.65
N ASP A 46 -3.67 2.66 -16.02
CA ASP A 46 -3.88 3.05 -17.41
C ASP A 46 -3.25 4.43 -17.61
N ILE A 47 -2.10 4.47 -18.27
CA ILE A 47 -1.29 5.69 -18.45
C ILE A 47 -2.12 6.81 -19.09
N ASN A 48 -3.01 6.47 -20.04
CA ASN A 48 -3.84 7.44 -20.73
C ASN A 48 -4.97 8.01 -19.84
N GLN A 49 -5.28 7.37 -18.71
CA GLN A 49 -6.27 7.85 -17.74
C GLN A 49 -5.63 8.67 -16.61
N ILE A 50 -4.34 8.52 -16.39
CA ILE A 50 -3.63 9.17 -15.27
C ILE A 50 -2.95 10.45 -15.70
N TYR A 51 -2.39 10.48 -16.92
CA TYR A 51 -1.62 11.61 -17.41
C TYR A 51 -2.40 12.40 -18.46
N HIS A 52 -2.25 13.74 -18.46
CA HIS A 52 -2.84 14.60 -19.46
C HIS A 52 -2.27 14.28 -20.85
N PRO A 53 -3.08 14.31 -21.95
CA PRO A 53 -2.59 14.02 -23.29
C PRO A 53 -1.38 14.84 -23.73
N ASP A 54 -1.28 16.11 -23.33
CA ASP A 54 -0.15 16.96 -23.69
C ASP A 54 1.15 16.52 -22.98
N PHE A 55 1.05 16.08 -21.71
CA PHE A 55 2.16 15.46 -21.00
C PHE A 55 2.63 14.18 -21.72
N LEU A 56 1.71 13.36 -22.21
CA LEU A 56 2.05 12.12 -22.93
C LEU A 56 2.72 12.37 -24.29
N LYS A 57 2.41 13.52 -24.94
CA LYS A 57 3.06 13.92 -26.20
C LYS A 57 4.50 14.38 -25.96
N ASP A 58 4.70 15.24 -24.96
CA ASP A 58 6.01 15.76 -24.60
C ASP A 58 6.06 16.08 -23.09
N PHE A 59 6.84 15.29 -22.35
CA PHE A 59 7.08 15.49 -20.93
C PHE A 59 8.47 16.05 -20.62
N SER A 60 9.24 16.45 -21.64
CA SER A 60 10.61 16.97 -21.50
C SER A 60 10.66 18.25 -20.68
N ASN A 61 9.60 19.05 -20.70
CA ASN A 61 9.47 20.30 -19.95
C ASN A 61 8.90 20.14 -18.54
N SER A 62 8.59 18.90 -18.11
CA SER A 62 8.10 18.64 -16.76
C SER A 62 9.25 18.61 -15.75
N GLU A 63 8.93 18.72 -14.45
CA GLU A 63 9.92 18.57 -13.38
C GLU A 63 10.64 17.21 -13.48
N ASN A 64 11.94 17.16 -13.22
CA ASN A 64 12.78 15.95 -13.31
C ASN A 64 12.20 14.75 -12.52
N ALA A 65 11.58 15.01 -11.39
CA ALA A 65 10.93 13.97 -10.59
C ALA A 65 9.75 13.32 -11.32
N ASN A 66 8.92 14.11 -12.02
CA ASN A 66 7.81 13.62 -12.81
C ASN A 66 8.32 12.79 -13.99
N GLN A 67 9.39 13.25 -14.66
CA GLN A 67 10.03 12.51 -15.75
C GLN A 67 10.58 11.16 -15.26
N TYR A 68 11.29 11.15 -14.13
CA TYR A 68 11.84 9.93 -13.55
C TYR A 68 10.74 8.91 -13.22
N ILE A 69 9.73 9.31 -12.45
CA ILE A 69 8.63 8.44 -12.03
C ILE A 69 7.83 7.92 -13.24
N PHE A 70 7.54 8.79 -14.20
CA PHE A 70 6.85 8.39 -15.42
C PHE A 70 7.64 7.33 -16.22
N ASN A 71 8.95 7.53 -16.37
CA ASN A 71 9.82 6.57 -17.05
C ASN A 71 9.86 5.22 -16.34
N GLU A 72 9.94 5.19 -15.00
CA GLU A 72 9.93 3.94 -14.24
C GLU A 72 8.57 3.23 -14.33
N ILE A 73 7.45 3.97 -14.29
CA ILE A 73 6.11 3.41 -14.51
C ILE A 73 5.99 2.83 -15.92
N LYS A 74 6.48 3.56 -16.94
CA LYS A 74 6.45 3.11 -18.34
C LYS A 74 7.28 1.86 -18.56
N LYS A 75 8.47 1.77 -17.97
CA LYS A 75 9.34 0.58 -18.03
C LYS A 75 8.70 -0.64 -17.38
N ALA A 76 8.03 -0.44 -16.26
CA ALA A 76 7.37 -1.51 -15.52
C ALA A 76 5.97 -1.85 -16.06
N HIS A 77 5.50 -1.14 -17.09
CA HIS A 77 4.17 -1.38 -17.64
C HIS A 77 4.09 -2.75 -18.32
N ILE A 78 3.05 -3.52 -17.99
CA ILE A 78 2.67 -4.76 -18.67
C ILE A 78 1.21 -4.67 -19.11
N SER A 79 0.85 -5.43 -20.13
CA SER A 79 -0.48 -5.36 -20.73
C SER A 79 -1.59 -5.88 -19.80
N LYS A 80 -2.83 -5.47 -20.04
CA LYS A 80 -4.00 -6.04 -19.34
C LYS A 80 -4.08 -7.57 -19.51
N ARG A 81 -3.70 -8.09 -20.68
CA ARG A 81 -3.65 -9.53 -20.97
C ARG A 81 -2.62 -10.25 -20.07
N ASP A 82 -1.47 -9.62 -19.88
CA ASP A 82 -0.42 -10.17 -19.03
C ASP A 82 -0.84 -10.20 -17.56
N TYR A 83 -1.44 -9.12 -17.03
CA TYR A 83 -2.02 -9.14 -15.69
C TYR A 83 -3.03 -10.28 -15.51
N LEU A 84 -3.94 -10.48 -16.48
CA LEU A 84 -4.90 -11.58 -16.41
C LEU A 84 -4.22 -12.96 -16.40
N SER A 85 -3.13 -13.13 -17.14
CA SER A 85 -2.31 -14.35 -17.11
C SER A 85 -1.66 -14.57 -15.75
N LEU A 86 -1.10 -13.50 -15.14
CA LEU A 86 -0.50 -13.55 -13.81
C LEU A 86 -1.54 -13.85 -12.71
N PHE A 87 -2.76 -13.30 -12.81
CA PHE A 87 -3.83 -13.60 -11.88
C PHE A 87 -4.26 -15.06 -11.94
N LYS A 88 -4.42 -15.61 -13.15
CA LYS A 88 -4.70 -17.05 -13.35
C LYS A 88 -3.57 -17.92 -12.79
N PHE A 89 -2.32 -17.51 -13.01
CA PHE A 89 -1.16 -18.21 -12.46
C PHE A 89 -1.16 -18.22 -10.93
N ALA A 90 -1.38 -17.06 -10.30
CA ALA A 90 -1.47 -16.93 -8.84
C ALA A 90 -2.59 -17.82 -8.28
N LYS A 91 -3.78 -17.82 -8.92
CA LYS A 91 -4.90 -18.70 -8.55
C LYS A 91 -4.53 -20.19 -8.67
N LYS A 92 -3.82 -20.59 -9.75
CA LYS A 92 -3.39 -21.98 -9.95
C LYS A 92 -2.51 -22.50 -8.82
N ILE A 93 -1.63 -21.64 -8.27
CA ILE A 93 -0.75 -22.02 -7.14
C ILE A 93 -1.35 -21.66 -5.77
N ASN A 94 -2.64 -21.29 -5.74
CA ASN A 94 -3.39 -21.00 -4.52
C ASN A 94 -2.78 -19.89 -3.66
N ILE A 95 -2.52 -18.72 -4.27
CA ILE A 95 -2.24 -17.47 -3.56
C ILE A 95 -3.25 -16.40 -3.99
N LYS A 96 -3.79 -15.65 -3.04
CA LYS A 96 -4.79 -14.61 -3.31
C LYS A 96 -4.15 -13.40 -4.00
N VAL A 97 -4.85 -12.83 -4.97
CA VAL A 97 -4.41 -11.62 -5.67
C VAL A 97 -5.08 -10.39 -5.07
N MET A 98 -4.29 -9.38 -4.77
CA MET A 98 -4.73 -8.02 -4.45
C MET A 98 -4.28 -7.07 -5.56
N VAL A 99 -5.08 -6.07 -5.86
CA VAL A 99 -4.76 -5.06 -6.87
C VAL A 99 -4.86 -3.67 -6.28
N THR A 100 -3.86 -2.84 -6.53
CA THR A 100 -3.92 -1.39 -6.38
C THR A 100 -4.25 -0.79 -7.76
N PRO A 101 -5.52 -0.46 -8.05
CA PRO A 101 -5.86 0.30 -9.24
C PRO A 101 -5.58 1.79 -8.99
N PHE A 102 -4.92 2.46 -9.92
CA PHE A 102 -4.65 3.90 -9.82
C PHE A 102 -5.64 4.76 -10.62
N ASP A 103 -6.61 4.14 -11.27
CA ASP A 103 -7.65 4.80 -12.08
C ASP A 103 -8.88 3.89 -12.19
N LEU A 104 -9.98 4.46 -12.73
CA LEU A 104 -11.25 3.75 -12.86
C LEU A 104 -11.21 2.63 -13.93
N GLU A 105 -10.38 2.77 -14.97
CA GLU A 105 -10.21 1.71 -15.98
C GLU A 105 -9.47 0.51 -15.40
N SER A 106 -8.39 0.77 -14.63
CA SER A 106 -7.68 -0.28 -13.90
C SER A 106 -8.56 -0.95 -12.84
N LEU A 107 -9.47 -0.20 -12.21
CA LEU A 107 -10.43 -0.76 -11.25
C LEU A 107 -11.38 -1.78 -11.92
N LYS A 108 -11.66 -1.67 -13.23
CA LYS A 108 -12.48 -2.66 -13.93
C LYS A 108 -11.87 -4.07 -13.89
N LEU A 109 -10.53 -4.20 -13.86
CA LEU A 109 -9.86 -5.49 -13.71
C LEU A 109 -10.13 -6.12 -12.33
N CYS A 110 -10.42 -5.30 -11.32
CA CYS A 110 -10.74 -5.79 -9.97
C CYS A 110 -12.10 -6.50 -9.90
N LYS A 111 -12.96 -6.41 -10.94
CA LYS A 111 -14.20 -7.20 -11.04
C LYS A 111 -13.93 -8.70 -11.24
N ARG A 112 -12.73 -9.07 -11.74
CA ARG A 112 -12.37 -10.46 -12.02
C ARG A 112 -12.41 -11.31 -10.76
N ASN A 113 -12.85 -12.56 -10.89
CA ASN A 113 -12.96 -13.53 -9.78
C ASN A 113 -11.59 -13.89 -9.19
N GLU A 114 -10.52 -13.75 -9.96
CA GLU A 114 -9.15 -14.00 -9.52
C GLU A 114 -8.67 -12.93 -8.52
N VAL A 115 -9.23 -11.73 -8.56
CA VAL A 115 -8.87 -10.65 -7.63
C VAL A 115 -9.70 -10.77 -6.37
N SER A 116 -9.04 -10.98 -5.23
CA SER A 116 -9.68 -11.20 -3.93
C SER A 116 -9.87 -9.90 -3.11
N ALA A 117 -9.03 -8.89 -3.33
CA ALA A 117 -9.04 -7.66 -2.56
C ALA A 117 -8.56 -6.46 -3.39
N ILE A 118 -8.95 -5.26 -2.96
CA ILE A 118 -8.57 -3.99 -3.60
C ILE A 118 -7.78 -3.16 -2.61
N LYS A 119 -6.72 -2.50 -3.08
CA LYS A 119 -5.94 -1.54 -2.31
C LYS A 119 -6.09 -0.13 -2.87
N ILE A 120 -6.28 0.83 -2.00
CA ILE A 120 -6.11 2.25 -2.32
C ILE A 120 -4.72 2.66 -1.82
N GLY A 121 -3.86 3.08 -2.74
CA GLY A 121 -2.52 3.58 -2.42
C GLY A 121 -2.55 4.93 -1.72
N SER A 122 -1.45 5.31 -1.06
CA SER A 122 -1.34 6.60 -0.38
C SER A 122 -1.60 7.82 -1.29
N PRO A 123 -1.20 7.81 -2.59
CA PRO A 123 -1.50 8.92 -3.49
C PRO A 123 -3.00 9.13 -3.79
N ASP A 124 -3.80 8.07 -3.64
CA ASP A 124 -5.26 8.10 -3.88
C ASP A 124 -6.07 8.07 -2.59
N PHE A 125 -5.45 8.36 -1.43
CA PHE A 125 -6.14 8.32 -0.15
C PHE A 125 -7.36 9.26 -0.09
N ASP A 126 -7.29 10.41 -0.74
CA ASP A 126 -8.36 11.42 -0.83
C ASP A 126 -9.20 11.30 -2.11
N ASN A 127 -8.92 10.32 -2.97
CA ASN A 127 -9.68 10.03 -4.19
C ASN A 127 -11.01 9.33 -3.84
N THR A 128 -11.97 10.13 -3.38
CA THR A 128 -13.30 9.66 -2.94
C THR A 128 -14.03 8.89 -4.04
N GLN A 129 -13.90 9.31 -5.30
CA GLN A 129 -14.55 8.64 -6.44
C GLN A 129 -14.02 7.20 -6.62
N LEU A 130 -12.70 7.01 -6.56
CA LEU A 130 -12.09 5.69 -6.69
C LEU A 130 -12.47 4.80 -5.49
N ILE A 131 -12.46 5.34 -4.27
CA ILE A 131 -12.83 4.62 -3.04
C ILE A 131 -14.28 4.14 -3.09
N ILE A 132 -15.23 5.03 -3.42
CA ILE A 132 -16.65 4.66 -3.53
C ILE A 132 -16.87 3.63 -4.64
N SER A 133 -16.17 3.78 -5.76
CA SER A 133 -16.24 2.82 -6.86
C SER A 133 -15.67 1.46 -6.48
N ALA A 134 -14.60 1.42 -5.67
CA ALA A 134 -14.04 0.18 -5.14
C ALA A 134 -14.99 -0.52 -4.16
N LEU A 135 -15.65 0.22 -3.25
CA LEU A 135 -16.64 -0.33 -2.32
C LEU A 135 -17.81 -1.04 -3.04
N LYS A 136 -18.24 -0.50 -4.20
CA LYS A 136 -19.31 -1.10 -5.02
C LYS A 136 -18.94 -2.47 -5.58
N LEU A 137 -17.66 -2.83 -5.65
CA LEU A 137 -17.21 -4.15 -6.11
C LEU A 137 -17.37 -5.25 -5.05
N LYS A 138 -17.78 -4.91 -3.83
CA LYS A 138 -18.07 -5.85 -2.71
C LYS A 138 -16.89 -6.75 -2.36
N LYS A 139 -15.65 -6.28 -2.53
CA LYS A 139 -14.41 -6.96 -2.15
C LYS A 139 -13.77 -6.28 -0.95
N ALA A 140 -12.96 -7.02 -0.19
CA ALA A 140 -12.20 -6.43 0.92
C ALA A 140 -11.37 -5.24 0.42
N LEU A 141 -11.43 -4.12 1.15
CA LEU A 141 -10.79 -2.86 0.79
C LEU A 141 -9.68 -2.53 1.78
N PHE A 142 -8.51 -2.23 1.26
CA PHE A 142 -7.32 -1.86 2.02
C PHE A 142 -6.91 -0.43 1.65
N ILE A 143 -6.63 0.44 2.63
CA ILE A 143 -6.35 1.86 2.38
C ILE A 143 -5.09 2.27 3.14
N SER A 144 -4.11 2.85 2.45
CA SER A 144 -2.88 3.38 3.05
C SER A 144 -2.99 4.87 3.36
N THR A 145 -2.45 5.28 4.52
CA THR A 145 -2.50 6.66 5.02
C THR A 145 -1.17 7.41 4.91
N GLY A 146 -0.21 6.93 4.09
CA GLY A 146 1.17 7.43 4.09
C GLY A 146 1.33 8.90 3.73
N MET A 147 0.44 9.43 2.90
CA MET A 147 0.44 10.83 2.45
C MET A 147 -0.70 11.66 3.07
N ALA A 148 -1.47 11.08 4.02
CA ALA A 148 -2.59 11.73 4.65
C ALA A 148 -2.19 12.46 5.93
N LYS A 149 -2.77 13.63 6.19
CA LYS A 149 -2.74 14.32 7.48
C LYS A 149 -3.94 13.86 8.33
N ASP A 150 -3.94 14.12 9.63
CA ASP A 150 -5.03 13.69 10.53
C ASP A 150 -6.42 14.13 10.06
N LYS A 151 -6.53 15.37 9.55
CA LYS A 151 -7.79 15.91 9.00
C LYS A 151 -8.29 15.12 7.80
N ASP A 152 -7.37 14.62 6.96
CA ASP A 152 -7.71 13.83 5.77
C ASP A 152 -8.21 12.44 6.21
N ILE A 153 -7.61 11.87 7.27
CA ILE A 153 -8.03 10.61 7.88
C ILE A 153 -9.44 10.71 8.48
N ASP A 154 -9.75 11.82 9.12
CA ASP A 154 -11.10 12.06 9.67
C ASP A 154 -12.15 12.27 8.56
N ALA A 155 -11.75 12.92 7.45
CA ALA A 155 -12.63 13.08 6.30
C ALA A 155 -12.95 11.73 5.64
N ILE A 156 -11.94 10.88 5.41
CA ILE A 156 -12.16 9.56 4.79
C ILE A 156 -12.97 8.64 5.69
N LYS A 157 -12.82 8.72 7.02
CA LYS A 157 -13.65 7.98 7.97
C LYS A 157 -15.14 8.25 7.73
N LYS A 158 -15.53 9.53 7.52
CA LYS A 158 -16.92 9.91 7.22
C LYS A 158 -17.37 9.32 5.87
N VAL A 159 -16.51 9.38 4.85
CA VAL A 159 -16.79 8.80 3.51
C VAL A 159 -17.03 7.30 3.62
N LEU A 160 -16.15 6.56 4.31
CA LEU A 160 -16.27 5.11 4.48
C LEU A 160 -17.53 4.75 5.26
N LYS A 161 -17.82 5.44 6.36
CA LYS A 161 -19.04 5.20 7.17
C LYS A 161 -20.32 5.40 6.34
N LYS A 162 -20.34 6.43 5.48
CA LYS A 162 -21.51 6.75 4.63
C LYS A 162 -21.67 5.76 3.47
N ASN A 163 -20.59 5.28 2.87
CA ASN A 163 -20.63 4.58 1.57
C ASN A 163 -20.37 3.07 1.67
N ASN A 164 -19.92 2.53 2.81
CA ASN A 164 -19.72 1.09 2.98
C ASN A 164 -21.04 0.37 3.31
N ILE A 165 -22.06 0.59 2.46
CA ILE A 165 -23.40 0.01 2.62
C ILE A 165 -23.38 -1.53 2.49
N PHE A 166 -22.41 -2.09 1.81
CA PHE A 166 -22.24 -3.55 1.65
C PHE A 166 -21.46 -4.19 2.79
N LYS A 167 -21.04 -3.41 3.81
CA LYS A 167 -20.25 -3.87 4.96
C LYS A 167 -19.03 -4.71 4.57
N VAL A 168 -18.34 -4.31 3.49
CA VAL A 168 -17.11 -4.99 3.09
C VAL A 168 -16.03 -4.83 4.16
N PRO A 169 -15.19 -5.85 4.40
CA PRO A 169 -14.07 -5.72 5.32
C PRO A 169 -13.11 -4.60 4.88
N ILE A 170 -12.78 -3.70 5.81
CA ILE A 170 -11.85 -2.59 5.54
C ILE A 170 -10.63 -2.73 6.45
N THR A 171 -9.45 -2.53 5.83
CA THR A 171 -8.16 -2.43 6.54
C THR A 171 -7.57 -1.04 6.30
N ILE A 172 -7.19 -0.34 7.35
CA ILE A 172 -6.49 0.94 7.30
C ILE A 172 -5.02 0.70 7.66
N PHE A 173 -4.10 1.12 6.79
CA PHE A 173 -2.68 0.99 7.05
C PHE A 173 -2.08 2.27 7.60
N HIS A 174 -1.33 2.15 8.70
CA HIS A 174 -0.26 3.08 8.99
C HIS A 174 0.84 2.89 7.95
N CYS A 175 1.33 3.99 7.40
CA CYS A 175 2.30 3.98 6.31
C CYS A 175 3.09 5.29 6.31
N VAL A 176 4.35 5.24 5.88
CA VAL A 176 5.18 6.41 5.52
C VAL A 176 5.60 6.25 4.07
N SER A 177 5.31 7.26 3.25
CA SER A 177 5.55 7.22 1.80
C SER A 177 6.90 7.81 1.42
N SER A 178 7.95 7.42 2.15
CA SER A 178 9.38 7.58 1.80
C SER A 178 9.96 6.21 1.47
N TYR A 179 10.91 6.15 0.52
CA TYR A 179 11.43 4.88 -0.01
C TYR A 179 12.96 4.85 -0.04
N PRO A 180 13.66 4.53 1.07
CA PRO A 180 13.15 4.21 2.40
C PRO A 180 12.91 5.45 3.29
N PRO A 181 12.05 5.36 4.33
CA PRO A 181 11.97 6.38 5.38
C PRO A 181 13.18 6.26 6.33
N ASN A 182 13.50 7.36 7.03
CA ASN A 182 14.30 7.29 8.24
C ASN A 182 13.47 6.64 9.36
N GLU A 183 14.15 6.00 10.32
CA GLU A 183 13.44 5.29 11.41
C GLU A 183 12.56 6.21 12.25
N ASP A 184 13.02 7.42 12.56
CA ASP A 184 12.32 8.42 13.36
C ASP A 184 11.08 9.03 12.65
N GLU A 185 10.98 8.87 11.32
CA GLU A 185 9.79 9.27 10.56
C GLU A 185 8.64 8.25 10.68
N ILE A 186 8.92 7.00 11.12
CA ILE A 186 7.96 5.90 11.02
C ILE A 186 6.80 6.04 12.03
N ASN A 187 7.07 6.45 13.27
CA ASN A 187 6.05 6.70 14.30
C ASN A 187 5.03 5.55 14.52
N LEU A 188 5.51 4.35 14.78
CA LEU A 188 4.67 3.15 14.94
C LEU A 188 3.61 3.27 16.04
N LYS A 189 3.83 4.09 17.08
CA LYS A 189 2.80 4.39 18.10
C LYS A 189 1.52 4.99 17.50
N TYR A 190 1.56 5.57 16.29
CA TYR A 190 0.38 6.08 15.61
C TYR A 190 -0.63 4.97 15.27
N ILE A 191 -0.20 3.71 15.18
CA ILE A 191 -1.09 2.55 15.01
C ILE A 191 -2.13 2.50 16.14
N ASN A 192 -1.76 2.87 17.39
CA ASN A 192 -2.73 2.96 18.50
C ASN A 192 -3.80 4.02 18.25
N VAL A 193 -3.43 5.14 17.61
CA VAL A 193 -4.39 6.20 17.25
C VAL A 193 -5.36 5.68 16.19
N LEU A 194 -4.84 5.00 15.16
CA LEU A 194 -5.69 4.41 14.12
C LEU A 194 -6.65 3.35 14.70
N ASN A 195 -6.18 2.49 15.60
CA ASN A 195 -7.05 1.52 16.30
C ASN A 195 -8.21 2.21 17.06
N LYS A 196 -7.96 3.36 17.69
CA LYS A 196 -9.00 4.14 18.36
C LYS A 196 -9.92 4.87 17.38
N LYS A 197 -9.36 5.41 16.28
CA LYS A 197 -10.14 6.13 15.25
C LYS A 197 -11.05 5.19 14.45
N PHE A 198 -10.64 3.94 14.24
CA PHE A 198 -11.33 2.95 13.40
C PHE A 198 -11.57 1.63 14.17
N PRO A 199 -12.40 1.65 15.23
CA PRO A 199 -12.61 0.46 16.07
C PRO A 199 -13.24 -0.72 15.32
N ASP A 200 -13.99 -0.45 14.24
CA ASP A 200 -14.69 -1.45 13.44
C ASP A 200 -13.86 -1.97 12.25
N TYR A 201 -12.63 -1.45 12.05
CA TYR A 201 -11.79 -1.78 10.93
C TYR A 201 -10.50 -2.46 11.40
N THR A 202 -9.95 -3.29 10.56
CA THR A 202 -8.62 -3.86 10.80
C THR A 202 -7.55 -2.79 10.61
N ILE A 203 -6.54 -2.76 11.48
CA ILE A 203 -5.38 -1.88 11.32
C ILE A 203 -4.17 -2.70 10.91
N GLY A 204 -3.45 -2.20 9.91
CA GLY A 204 -2.23 -2.79 9.40
C GLY A 204 -1.05 -1.81 9.36
N TYR A 205 0.10 -2.33 8.99
CA TYR A 205 1.31 -1.57 8.72
C TYR A 205 1.81 -1.86 7.30
N SER A 206 1.98 -0.81 6.49
CA SER A 206 2.59 -0.90 5.16
C SER A 206 3.95 -0.19 5.22
N GLY A 207 5.02 -0.98 5.29
CA GLY A 207 6.37 -0.52 5.57
C GLY A 207 7.25 -0.43 4.33
N HIS A 208 8.07 0.62 4.28
CA HIS A 208 9.07 0.87 3.23
C HIS A 208 10.48 1.06 3.80
N GLU A 209 10.67 0.77 5.08
CA GLU A 209 11.95 0.82 5.77
C GLU A 209 12.92 -0.27 5.25
N ARG A 210 14.22 -0.03 5.43
CA ARG A 210 15.24 -1.06 5.21
C ARG A 210 15.14 -2.16 6.26
N GLY A 211 15.23 -3.42 5.83
CA GLY A 211 15.02 -4.55 6.73
C GLY A 211 13.55 -4.69 7.15
N TYR A 212 13.28 -5.36 8.25
CA TYR A 212 11.91 -5.70 8.67
C TYR A 212 11.63 -5.52 10.18
N LEU A 213 12.57 -5.00 10.94
CA LEU A 213 12.40 -4.87 12.40
C LEU A 213 11.25 -3.93 12.78
N PRO A 214 11.05 -2.74 12.15
CA PRO A 214 9.88 -1.91 12.40
C PRO A 214 8.57 -2.63 12.11
N SER A 215 8.52 -3.48 11.07
CA SER A 215 7.34 -4.30 10.76
C SER A 215 7.00 -5.25 11.91
N LEU A 216 8.00 -5.87 12.58
CA LEU A 216 7.78 -6.68 13.79
C LEU A 216 7.29 -5.84 14.97
N ILE A 217 7.86 -4.64 15.16
CA ILE A 217 7.46 -3.73 16.25
C ILE A 217 6.00 -3.28 16.05
N SER A 218 5.53 -3.11 14.81
CA SER A 218 4.16 -2.71 14.53
C SER A 218 3.11 -3.64 15.13
N ILE A 219 3.42 -4.94 15.29
CA ILE A 219 2.54 -5.94 15.88
C ILE A 219 2.25 -5.61 17.35
N TYR A 220 3.26 -5.20 18.11
CA TYR A 220 3.10 -4.78 19.50
C TYR A 220 2.08 -3.63 19.64
N PHE A 221 2.02 -2.72 18.67
CA PHE A 221 1.06 -1.62 18.65
C PHE A 221 -0.32 -2.01 18.09
N GLY A 222 -0.49 -3.26 17.64
CA GLY A 222 -1.78 -3.81 17.21
C GLY A 222 -2.02 -3.83 15.71
N SER A 223 -0.94 -3.87 14.92
CA SER A 223 -1.03 -4.19 13.50
C SER A 223 -1.38 -5.66 13.32
N SER A 224 -2.44 -5.95 12.54
CA SER A 224 -2.90 -7.32 12.22
C SER A 224 -2.66 -7.71 10.76
N VAL A 225 -2.18 -6.76 9.95
CA VAL A 225 -1.81 -6.99 8.55
C VAL A 225 -0.51 -6.25 8.28
N ILE A 226 0.45 -6.91 7.65
CA ILE A 226 1.73 -6.32 7.26
C ILE A 226 1.89 -6.41 5.75
N GLU A 227 2.17 -5.28 5.11
CA GLU A 227 2.48 -5.18 3.70
C GLU A 227 3.94 -4.76 3.51
N ARG A 228 4.68 -5.53 2.71
CA ARG A 228 6.08 -5.23 2.34
C ARG A 228 6.31 -5.54 0.88
N HIS A 229 7.12 -4.71 0.24
CA HIS A 229 7.63 -5.01 -1.10
C HIS A 229 8.52 -6.25 -1.09
N LEU A 230 8.40 -7.08 -2.13
CA LEU A 230 9.26 -8.25 -2.38
C LEU A 230 10.10 -8.01 -3.62
N THR A 231 11.39 -8.37 -3.55
CA THR A 231 12.30 -8.31 -4.71
C THR A 231 13.13 -9.58 -4.83
N LEU A 232 13.56 -9.89 -6.04
CA LEU A 232 14.56 -10.93 -6.29
C LEU A 232 15.97 -10.46 -5.91
N ASN A 233 16.25 -9.14 -6.08
CA ASN A 233 17.55 -8.54 -5.76
C ASN A 233 17.38 -7.06 -5.41
N LYS A 234 17.84 -6.67 -4.23
CA LYS A 234 17.76 -5.28 -3.73
C LYS A 234 18.59 -4.28 -4.55
N ASN A 235 19.62 -4.77 -5.24
CA ASN A 235 20.50 -3.95 -6.09
C ASN A 235 19.96 -3.78 -7.53
N SER A 236 18.78 -4.31 -7.82
CA SER A 236 18.14 -4.10 -9.12
C SER A 236 17.77 -2.63 -9.31
N LYS A 237 17.75 -2.17 -10.59
CA LYS A 237 17.31 -0.82 -10.93
C LYS A 237 15.80 -0.71 -10.79
N GLY A 238 15.34 0.36 -10.14
CA GLY A 238 13.92 0.67 -9.91
C GLY A 238 13.69 1.33 -8.56
N PRO A 239 12.57 2.04 -8.38
CA PRO A 239 12.33 2.87 -7.20
C PRO A 239 12.12 2.07 -5.91
N ASP A 240 11.60 0.83 -6.00
CA ASP A 240 11.11 0.08 -4.84
C ASP A 240 12.11 -0.95 -4.31
N HIS A 241 13.11 -1.38 -5.13
CA HIS A 241 14.01 -2.49 -4.78
C HIS A 241 14.78 -2.29 -3.48
N ASN A 242 15.27 -1.07 -3.24
CA ASN A 242 16.07 -0.75 -2.05
C ASN A 242 15.26 -0.81 -0.74
N SER A 243 13.94 -0.56 -0.82
CA SER A 243 12.98 -0.63 0.30
C SER A 243 12.30 -2.01 0.42
N SER A 244 12.63 -2.91 -0.50
CA SER A 244 12.02 -4.24 -0.59
C SER A 244 12.75 -5.26 0.29
N LEU A 245 12.04 -6.33 0.62
CA LEU A 245 12.62 -7.52 1.25
C LEU A 245 12.94 -8.58 0.20
N THR A 246 14.01 -9.30 0.41
CA THR A 246 14.27 -10.57 -0.30
C THR A 246 13.35 -11.66 0.24
N LYS A 247 13.25 -12.80 -0.46
CA LYS A 247 12.51 -13.98 -0.01
C LYS A 247 12.91 -14.40 1.42
N SER A 248 14.21 -14.43 1.71
CA SER A 248 14.72 -14.82 3.03
C SER A 248 14.31 -13.84 4.12
N GLU A 249 14.50 -12.53 3.89
CA GLU A 249 14.10 -11.48 4.85
C GLU A 249 12.60 -11.51 5.13
N PHE A 250 11.77 -11.67 4.08
CA PHE A 250 10.32 -11.72 4.25
C PHE A 250 9.88 -13.02 4.98
N GLY A 251 10.52 -14.15 4.67
CA GLY A 251 10.31 -15.41 5.41
C GLY A 251 10.63 -15.25 6.90
N ASN A 252 11.76 -14.62 7.23
CA ASN A 252 12.13 -14.31 8.60
C ASN A 252 11.14 -13.37 9.30
N LEU A 253 10.62 -12.35 8.59
CA LEU A 253 9.55 -11.50 9.10
C LEU A 253 8.33 -12.34 9.50
N ILE A 254 7.88 -13.25 8.64
CA ILE A 254 6.70 -14.09 8.89
C ILE A 254 6.93 -15.03 10.09
N ILE A 255 8.08 -15.70 10.15
CA ILE A 255 8.42 -16.62 11.26
C ILE A 255 8.46 -15.86 12.59
N ASN A 256 9.19 -14.73 12.65
CA ASN A 256 9.30 -13.95 13.89
C ASN A 256 7.96 -13.34 14.30
N SER A 257 7.10 -12.94 13.34
CA SER A 257 5.77 -12.43 13.63
C SER A 257 4.90 -13.46 14.34
N ARG A 258 4.97 -14.74 13.95
CA ARG A 258 4.23 -15.82 14.62
C ARG A 258 4.67 -16.01 16.07
N LEU A 259 5.99 -16.00 16.31
CA LEU A 259 6.55 -16.09 17.67
C LEU A 259 6.11 -14.91 18.54
N ILE A 260 6.15 -13.70 17.98
CA ILE A 260 5.70 -12.48 18.67
C ILE A 260 4.21 -12.57 19.00
N THR A 261 3.38 -12.96 18.04
CA THR A 261 1.93 -13.05 18.21
C THR A 261 1.56 -14.07 19.27
N ASP A 262 2.15 -15.25 19.24
CA ASP A 262 1.98 -16.30 20.25
C ASP A 262 2.28 -15.75 21.65
N GLN A 263 3.42 -15.13 21.81
CA GLN A 263 3.81 -14.57 23.11
C GLN A 263 2.86 -13.45 23.60
N LEU A 264 2.45 -12.55 22.71
CA LEU A 264 1.55 -11.43 23.08
C LEU A 264 0.15 -11.91 23.47
N ASN A 265 -0.31 -13.04 22.92
CA ASN A 265 -1.57 -13.66 23.29
C ASN A 265 -1.53 -14.29 24.70
N HIS A 266 -0.39 -14.83 25.11
CA HIS A 266 -0.27 -15.51 26.39
C HIS A 266 0.20 -14.62 27.54
N LYS A 267 0.94 -13.56 27.26
CA LYS A 267 1.55 -12.69 28.30
C LYS A 267 1.52 -11.22 27.94
N LYS A 268 1.06 -10.39 28.91
CA LYS A 268 1.30 -8.94 28.82
C LYS A 268 2.78 -8.67 29.13
N ILE A 269 3.51 -8.10 28.17
CA ILE A 269 4.90 -7.69 28.34
C ILE A 269 5.05 -6.18 28.14
N SER A 270 5.94 -5.56 28.91
CA SER A 270 6.27 -4.15 28.70
C SER A 270 7.00 -3.94 27.37
N GLN A 271 6.90 -2.75 26.79
CA GLN A 271 7.59 -2.41 25.54
C GLN A 271 9.10 -2.64 25.65
N LYS A 272 9.74 -2.27 26.79
CA LYS A 272 11.17 -2.49 27.02
C LYS A 272 11.53 -3.98 26.95
N LYS A 273 10.75 -4.83 27.64
CA LYS A 273 10.94 -6.28 27.62
C LYS A 273 10.71 -6.87 26.23
N PHE A 274 9.67 -6.42 25.52
CA PHE A 274 9.39 -6.82 24.16
C PHE A 274 10.57 -6.54 23.22
N LEU A 275 11.09 -5.31 23.21
CA LEU A 275 12.21 -4.92 22.36
C LEU A 275 13.49 -5.74 22.66
N SER A 276 13.77 -5.96 23.94
CA SER A 276 14.95 -6.74 24.35
C SER A 276 14.81 -8.21 23.97
N GLN A 277 13.66 -8.83 24.30
CA GLN A 277 13.41 -10.25 24.09
C GLN A 277 13.45 -10.67 22.62
N PHE A 278 12.90 -9.84 21.74
CA PHE A 278 12.87 -10.10 20.30
C PHE A 278 14.02 -9.44 19.53
N LYS A 279 15.04 -8.90 20.23
CA LYS A 279 16.20 -8.24 19.62
C LYS A 279 15.84 -7.09 18.68
N LEU A 280 14.82 -6.30 19.04
CA LEU A 280 14.28 -5.20 18.24
C LEU A 280 14.83 -3.82 18.61
N LEU A 281 15.76 -3.76 19.58
CA LEU A 281 16.40 -2.51 20.03
C LEU A 281 17.04 -1.68 18.90
N PRO A 282 17.66 -2.28 17.85
CA PRO A 282 18.21 -1.51 16.74
C PRO A 282 17.18 -0.65 16.02
N ALA A 283 15.91 -1.04 16.02
CA ALA A 283 14.82 -0.28 15.37
C ALA A 283 13.94 0.50 16.36
N LYS A 284 14.42 0.77 17.59
CA LYS A 284 13.63 1.46 18.63
C LYS A 284 13.15 2.85 18.23
N ASN A 285 13.90 3.55 17.39
CA ASN A 285 13.57 4.91 16.96
C ASN A 285 12.31 4.94 16.07
N SER A 286 11.97 3.81 15.40
CA SER A 286 10.74 3.68 14.61
C SER A 286 9.44 3.76 15.43
N ILE A 287 9.54 3.62 16.74
CA ILE A 287 8.40 3.69 17.67
C ILE A 287 7.77 5.08 17.66
N GLY A 288 8.59 6.12 17.76
CA GLY A 288 8.18 7.52 17.69
C GLY A 288 7.03 7.89 18.63
N GLU A 289 6.19 8.81 18.19
CA GLU A 289 5.07 9.36 18.95
C GLU A 289 3.69 9.00 18.34
N GLN A 290 2.61 9.31 19.08
CA GLN A 290 1.22 9.10 18.61
C GLN A 290 0.75 10.25 17.68
N ILE A 291 1.65 10.70 16.81
CA ILE A 291 1.43 11.84 15.92
C ILE A 291 1.53 11.35 14.47
N LYS A 292 0.63 11.84 13.63
CA LYS A 292 0.75 11.63 12.18
C LYS A 292 1.68 12.69 11.61
N THR A 293 2.91 12.29 11.35
CA THR A 293 3.85 13.10 10.58
C THR A 293 3.76 12.73 9.11
N VAL A 294 3.80 13.71 8.24
CA VAL A 294 4.03 13.52 6.81
C VAL A 294 5.43 14.07 6.56
N SER A 295 6.38 13.17 6.26
CA SER A 295 7.76 13.58 6.00
C SER A 295 7.86 14.43 4.75
N LEU A 296 8.94 15.23 4.60
CA LEU A 296 9.20 16.02 3.40
C LEU A 296 9.19 15.16 2.14
N ASN A 297 9.76 13.95 2.20
CA ASN A 297 9.73 13.01 1.09
C ASN A 297 8.31 12.52 0.78
N SER A 298 7.48 12.28 1.81
CA SER A 298 6.08 11.90 1.61
C SER A 298 5.24 13.05 1.02
N GLU A 299 5.50 14.31 1.42
CA GLU A 299 4.87 15.50 0.83
C GLU A 299 5.30 15.69 -0.63
N PHE A 300 6.57 15.49 -0.93
CA PHE A 300 7.09 15.51 -2.29
C PHE A 300 6.45 14.42 -3.15
N ASN A 301 6.42 13.18 -2.67
CA ASN A 301 5.77 12.07 -3.36
C ASN A 301 4.27 12.29 -3.54
N LYS A 302 3.59 12.94 -2.58
CA LYS A 302 2.19 13.35 -2.75
C LYS A 302 2.05 14.31 -3.93
N LYS A 303 2.91 15.33 -4.00
CA LYS A 303 2.88 16.34 -5.09
C LYS A 303 3.07 15.69 -6.47
N VAL A 304 3.94 14.69 -6.58
CA VAL A 304 4.29 14.01 -7.84
C VAL A 304 3.27 12.94 -8.24
N LEU A 305 2.67 12.23 -7.27
CA LEU A 305 1.88 11.03 -7.52
C LEU A 305 0.37 11.22 -7.35
N SER A 306 -0.08 12.25 -6.60
CA SER A 306 -1.52 12.50 -6.43
C SER A 306 -2.12 13.09 -7.70
N LYS A 307 -3.40 12.81 -7.87
CA LYS A 307 -4.16 13.28 -9.03
C LYS A 307 -4.82 14.61 -8.75
N SER A 308 -4.95 15.42 -9.79
CA SER A 308 -5.70 16.66 -9.80
C SER A 308 -6.94 16.51 -10.68
N ALA A 309 -8.01 17.21 -10.31
CA ALA A 309 -9.17 17.33 -11.20
C ALA A 309 -8.79 18.23 -12.38
N ILE A 310 -9.11 17.77 -13.58
CA ILE A 310 -8.86 18.52 -14.81
C ILE A 310 -10.16 18.64 -15.62
N TYR A 311 -10.24 19.66 -16.43
CA TYR A 311 -11.35 19.83 -17.34
C TYR A 311 -11.30 18.78 -18.47
N ARG A 312 -12.45 18.21 -18.79
CA ARG A 312 -12.58 17.23 -19.88
C ARG A 312 -12.48 17.86 -21.28
N LYS A 313 -12.73 19.16 -21.39
CA LYS A 313 -12.73 19.92 -22.64
C LYS A 313 -12.52 21.40 -22.37
N ASN A 314 -12.19 22.15 -23.40
CA ASN A 314 -12.15 23.61 -23.32
C ASN A 314 -13.56 24.18 -23.15
N PHE A 315 -13.68 25.19 -22.32
CA PHE A 315 -14.92 25.93 -22.08
C PHE A 315 -14.79 27.38 -22.52
N LYS A 316 -15.92 27.96 -22.94
CA LYS A 316 -15.99 29.39 -23.24
C LYS A 316 -15.85 30.20 -21.94
N LYS A 317 -15.23 31.40 -22.06
CA LYS A 317 -15.12 32.35 -20.94
C LYS A 317 -16.50 32.64 -20.35
N GLY A 318 -16.63 32.61 -19.03
CA GLY A 318 -17.87 32.87 -18.31
C GLY A 318 -18.76 31.65 -18.04
N LYS A 319 -18.40 30.45 -18.54
CA LYS A 319 -19.13 29.22 -18.15
C LYS A 319 -18.85 28.87 -16.67
N VAL A 320 -19.93 28.64 -15.90
CA VAL A 320 -19.82 28.04 -14.57
C VAL A 320 -19.46 26.57 -14.71
N ILE A 321 -18.41 26.14 -14.04
CA ILE A 321 -17.90 24.76 -14.07
C ILE A 321 -18.66 23.93 -13.05
N GLU A 322 -19.17 22.78 -13.47
CA GLU A 322 -19.85 21.79 -12.62
C GLU A 322 -19.00 20.51 -12.49
N VAL A 323 -19.29 19.70 -11.47
CA VAL A 323 -18.55 18.43 -11.22
C VAL A 323 -18.57 17.49 -12.45
N LYS A 324 -19.64 17.50 -13.25
CA LYS A 324 -19.73 16.72 -14.50
C LYS A 324 -18.75 17.17 -15.60
N ASP A 325 -18.19 18.37 -15.46
CA ASP A 325 -17.25 18.96 -16.42
C ASP A 325 -15.77 18.57 -16.13
N LEU A 326 -15.52 17.87 -14.99
CA LEU A 326 -14.22 17.41 -14.52
C LEU A 326 -13.91 15.94 -14.87
#